data_77e2dca9c2527696e46ca0c375788c83
#
_entry.id   77e2dca9c2527696e46ca0c375788c83
#
_cell.length_a   1.000
_cell.length_b   1.000
_cell.length_c   1.000
_cell.angle_alpha   90.00
_cell.angle_beta   90.00
_cell.angle_gamma   90.00
#
_symmetry.space_group_name_H-M   'P 1'
#
loop_
_entity.id
_entity.type
_entity.pdbx_description
1 polymer ?
#
loop_
_entity_poly.entity_id
_entity_poly.type
_entity_poly.pdbx_seq_one_letter_code
_entity_poly.pdbx_strand_id
1 'polypeptide(L)'
;MVDVGCFAQREGEIPEPGPEQALLRVLSVAIDPAIRGWLNERGSGYLPPLGLGEPVRSNGIGVVVRTTTEALPVGALVTTLTGWQEWALCCSDFSDIAKLGTVIPEGITPVEALTVHGQIATTSYVGVEVVAKPEAGETMVISAAASAVGSLVGQMARRRGALVIGIVGTEEKRSWVTDELGFEACINYRTDDIASSLLQLAPKGVDIFFDNVGGEILDTVLRRMAMHGRVILCGTLATSNSVEPYRLQHWERILSRRFSMTGFNSMDHWDRFPEATAAVTQWLADGSIKYRAHVLEGLDRAPEALVRLFLGDHLGKLVIEVADP
;
A
#
# COMPACT_ATOMS: atom_id res chain seq x y z
N MET A 1 8.12 11.94 -15.23
CA MET A 1 6.76 11.60 -14.74
C MET A 1 6.27 10.42 -15.57
N VAL A 2 5.55 9.47 -14.98
CA VAL A 2 4.92 8.40 -15.78
C VAL A 2 3.82 9.04 -16.62
N ASP A 3 3.80 8.69 -17.90
CA ASP A 3 2.82 9.14 -18.88
C ASP A 3 2.13 7.91 -19.49
N VAL A 4 0.84 8.04 -19.87
CA VAL A 4 0.06 6.94 -20.46
C VAL A 4 0.74 6.42 -21.74
N GLY A 5 1.41 7.28 -22.51
CA GLY A 5 2.14 6.90 -23.72
C GLY A 5 3.38 6.03 -23.49
N CYS A 6 3.79 5.77 -22.24
CA CYS A 6 4.86 4.83 -21.93
C CYS A 6 4.41 3.36 -22.00
N PHE A 7 3.12 3.09 -22.16
CA PHE A 7 2.51 1.77 -22.14
C PHE A 7 1.89 1.42 -23.50
N ALA A 8 1.96 0.15 -23.86
CA ALA A 8 1.33 -0.37 -25.06
C ALA A 8 0.60 -1.67 -24.72
N GLN A 9 -0.60 -1.83 -25.25
CA GLN A 9 -1.33 -3.10 -25.18
C GLN A 9 -0.80 -4.07 -26.23
N ARG A 10 -0.65 -5.34 -25.86
CA ARG A 10 -0.22 -6.41 -26.76
C ARG A 10 -1.08 -7.64 -26.55
N GLU A 11 -1.36 -8.34 -27.61
CA GLU A 11 -1.92 -9.70 -27.58
C GLU A 11 -0.77 -10.70 -27.39
N GLY A 12 -1.04 -11.77 -26.65
CA GLY A 12 -0.09 -12.85 -26.39
C GLY A 12 -0.78 -14.20 -26.30
N GLU A 13 0.00 -15.26 -26.33
CA GLU A 13 -0.51 -16.62 -26.11
C GLU A 13 -0.80 -16.84 -24.61
N ILE A 14 -1.84 -17.63 -24.33
CA ILE A 14 -2.14 -18.07 -22.96
C ILE A 14 -1.05 -19.06 -22.53
N PRO A 15 -0.30 -18.79 -21.44
CA PRO A 15 0.79 -19.66 -21.05
C PRO A 15 0.29 -21.00 -20.47
N GLU A 16 1.12 -22.05 -20.59
CA GLU A 16 0.85 -23.35 -19.99
C GLU A 16 1.60 -23.46 -18.64
N PRO A 17 0.95 -23.98 -17.58
CA PRO A 17 1.60 -24.18 -16.30
C PRO A 17 2.64 -25.32 -16.39
N GLY A 18 3.86 -25.01 -15.90
CA GLY A 18 4.91 -26.00 -15.65
C GLY A 18 4.71 -26.72 -14.31
N PRO A 19 5.69 -27.55 -13.88
CA PRO A 19 5.63 -28.22 -12.57
C PRO A 19 5.45 -27.22 -11.42
N GLU A 20 4.64 -27.57 -10.41
CA GLU A 20 4.32 -26.74 -9.23
C GLU A 20 3.72 -25.37 -9.60
N GLN A 21 3.06 -25.26 -10.75
CA GLN A 21 2.46 -24.02 -11.22
C GLN A 21 0.94 -24.14 -11.44
N ALA A 22 0.29 -22.99 -11.39
CA ALA A 22 -1.10 -22.84 -11.79
C ALA A 22 -1.26 -21.68 -12.79
N LEU A 23 -2.21 -21.84 -13.72
CA LEU A 23 -2.68 -20.78 -14.60
C LEU A 23 -3.88 -20.09 -13.97
N LEU A 24 -3.78 -18.77 -13.84
CA LEU A 24 -4.84 -17.90 -13.36
C LEU A 24 -5.52 -17.20 -14.53
N ARG A 25 -6.86 -17.15 -14.52
CA ARG A 25 -7.60 -16.09 -15.17
C ARG A 25 -7.62 -14.91 -14.21
N VAL A 26 -6.99 -13.82 -14.60
CA VAL A 26 -6.89 -12.62 -13.75
C VAL A 26 -8.25 -11.91 -13.70
N LEU A 27 -8.73 -11.65 -12.49
CA LEU A 27 -10.02 -10.98 -12.25
C LEU A 27 -9.80 -9.51 -11.94
N SER A 28 -8.77 -9.20 -11.13
CA SER A 28 -8.49 -7.81 -10.76
C SER A 28 -6.99 -7.61 -10.54
N VAL A 29 -6.50 -6.39 -10.80
CA VAL A 29 -5.13 -5.97 -10.52
C VAL A 29 -5.11 -4.70 -9.67
N ALA A 30 -4.13 -4.61 -8.79
CA ALA A 30 -3.93 -3.46 -7.92
C ALA A 30 -3.05 -2.41 -8.59
N ILE A 31 -3.35 -1.14 -8.39
CA ILE A 31 -2.47 -0.05 -8.75
C ILE A 31 -1.77 0.45 -7.50
N ASP A 32 -0.44 0.27 -7.47
CA ASP A 32 0.42 0.55 -6.32
C ASP A 32 1.56 1.51 -6.66
N PRO A 33 2.00 2.36 -5.71
CA PRO A 33 3.16 3.22 -5.92
C PRO A 33 4.44 2.45 -6.26
N ALA A 34 4.58 1.21 -5.78
CA ALA A 34 5.72 0.34 -6.03
C ALA A 34 5.96 0.08 -7.53
N ILE A 35 4.90 0.08 -8.34
CA ILE A 35 4.97 -0.10 -9.79
C ILE A 35 5.96 0.91 -10.40
N ARG A 36 5.93 2.17 -9.95
CA ARG A 36 6.85 3.20 -10.46
C ARG A 36 8.32 2.87 -10.20
N GLY A 37 8.61 2.28 -9.05
CA GLY A 37 9.97 1.83 -8.72
C GLY A 37 10.46 0.70 -9.64
N TRP A 38 9.58 -0.22 -10.00
CA TRP A 38 9.91 -1.34 -10.90
C TRP A 38 10.09 -0.93 -12.35
N LEU A 39 9.50 0.20 -12.77
CA LEU A 39 9.67 0.79 -14.10
C LEU A 39 10.98 1.57 -14.26
N ASN A 40 11.76 1.79 -13.19
CA ASN A 40 13.06 2.44 -13.27
C ASN A 40 14.14 1.45 -13.73
N GLU A 41 15.12 1.92 -14.48
CA GLU A 41 16.28 1.13 -14.93
C GLU A 41 17.06 0.46 -13.79
N ARG A 42 17.06 1.06 -12.59
CA ARG A 42 17.75 0.52 -11.40
C ARG A 42 16.86 -0.41 -10.57
N GLY A 43 15.58 -0.58 -10.95
CA GLY A 43 14.61 -1.30 -10.13
C GLY A 43 14.29 -0.61 -8.80
N SER A 44 13.64 -1.34 -7.90
CA SER A 44 13.22 -0.86 -6.57
C SER A 44 14.20 -1.19 -5.43
N GLY A 45 15.30 -1.87 -5.72
CA GLY A 45 16.27 -2.35 -4.72
C GLY A 45 15.94 -3.73 -4.12
N TYR A 46 14.69 -4.19 -4.17
CA TYR A 46 14.26 -5.52 -3.70
C TYR A 46 13.69 -6.42 -4.80
N LEU A 47 13.30 -5.85 -5.94
CA LEU A 47 12.97 -6.59 -7.16
C LEU A 47 13.76 -6.01 -8.33
N PRO A 48 14.15 -6.85 -9.32
CA PRO A 48 14.85 -6.37 -10.50
C PRO A 48 13.97 -5.41 -11.31
N PRO A 49 14.57 -4.53 -12.13
CA PRO A 49 13.82 -3.67 -13.02
C PRO A 49 12.96 -4.49 -13.98
N LEU A 50 11.85 -3.92 -14.43
CA LEU A 50 11.01 -4.50 -15.45
C LEU A 50 11.66 -4.30 -16.82
N GLY A 51 11.75 -5.36 -17.64
CA GLY A 51 12.23 -5.28 -19.01
C GLY A 51 11.25 -4.55 -19.94
N LEU A 52 11.77 -3.89 -20.96
CA LEU A 52 10.92 -3.29 -21.99
C LEU A 52 10.14 -4.37 -22.73
N GLY A 53 8.82 -4.18 -22.88
CA GLY A 53 7.92 -5.12 -23.55
C GLY A 53 7.41 -6.26 -22.65
N GLU A 54 7.83 -6.31 -21.37
CA GLU A 54 7.23 -7.21 -20.37
C GLU A 54 5.91 -6.65 -19.84
N PRO A 55 4.97 -7.51 -19.38
CA PRO A 55 3.78 -7.07 -18.67
C PRO A 55 4.14 -6.24 -17.44
N VAL A 56 3.46 -5.13 -17.24
CA VAL A 56 3.71 -4.26 -16.07
C VAL A 56 3.41 -5.04 -14.81
N ARG A 57 4.43 -5.19 -13.97
CA ARG A 57 4.31 -5.94 -12.70
C ARG A 57 3.33 -5.24 -11.75
N SER A 58 2.37 -6.00 -11.20
CA SER A 58 1.45 -5.55 -10.17
C SER A 58 0.90 -6.72 -9.37
N ASN A 59 0.51 -6.46 -8.13
CA ASN A 59 -0.31 -7.41 -7.39
C ASN A 59 -1.65 -7.60 -8.11
N GLY A 60 -2.11 -8.84 -8.17
CA GLY A 60 -3.40 -9.16 -8.75
C GLY A 60 -4.02 -10.38 -8.09
N ILE A 61 -5.24 -10.64 -8.44
CA ILE A 61 -5.99 -11.82 -8.01
C ILE A 61 -6.62 -12.48 -9.23
N GLY A 62 -6.61 -13.80 -9.26
CA GLY A 62 -7.23 -14.56 -10.31
C GLY A 62 -7.81 -15.86 -9.79
N VAL A 63 -8.66 -16.49 -10.60
CA VAL A 63 -9.16 -17.83 -10.35
C VAL A 63 -8.27 -18.83 -11.04
N VAL A 64 -7.91 -19.91 -10.35
CA VAL A 64 -7.14 -21.01 -10.91
C VAL A 64 -8.00 -21.76 -11.94
N VAL A 65 -7.56 -21.82 -13.18
CA VAL A 65 -8.25 -22.55 -14.28
C VAL A 65 -7.55 -23.83 -14.67
N ARG A 66 -6.23 -23.92 -14.48
CA ARG A 66 -5.40 -25.12 -14.67
C ARG A 66 -4.29 -25.15 -13.61
N THR A 67 -3.94 -26.32 -13.14
CA THR A 67 -2.89 -26.50 -12.15
C THR A 67 -2.16 -27.81 -12.31
N THR A 68 -0.91 -27.84 -11.88
CA THR A 68 -0.07 -29.04 -11.75
C THR A 68 0.28 -29.35 -10.29
N THR A 69 -0.34 -28.64 -9.31
CA THR A 69 -0.09 -28.81 -7.89
C THR A 69 -1.40 -28.78 -7.09
N GLU A 70 -1.46 -29.59 -6.02
CA GLU A 70 -2.62 -29.63 -5.11
C GLU A 70 -2.73 -28.37 -4.21
N ALA A 71 -1.63 -27.65 -4.03
CA ALA A 71 -1.60 -26.45 -3.20
C ALA A 71 -2.40 -25.27 -3.80
N LEU A 72 -2.64 -25.28 -5.13
CA LEU A 72 -3.38 -24.26 -5.87
C LEU A 72 -4.52 -24.93 -6.65
N PRO A 73 -5.61 -25.36 -6.01
CA PRO A 73 -6.66 -26.14 -6.66
C PRO A 73 -7.48 -25.30 -7.65
N VAL A 74 -7.99 -25.95 -8.71
CA VAL A 74 -8.87 -25.31 -9.71
C VAL A 74 -10.09 -24.71 -9.01
N GLY A 75 -10.45 -23.47 -9.36
CA GLY A 75 -11.54 -22.71 -8.76
C GLY A 75 -11.12 -21.86 -7.55
N ALA A 76 -9.92 -22.08 -6.98
CA ALA A 76 -9.44 -21.25 -5.90
C ALA A 76 -9.13 -19.82 -6.38
N LEU A 77 -9.43 -18.82 -5.56
CA LEU A 77 -8.94 -17.45 -5.72
C LEU A 77 -7.52 -17.37 -5.18
N VAL A 78 -6.61 -16.83 -5.99
CA VAL A 78 -5.18 -16.74 -5.67
C VAL A 78 -4.67 -15.34 -5.94
N THR A 79 -3.99 -14.76 -4.94
CA THR A 79 -3.25 -13.50 -5.10
C THR A 79 -1.77 -13.79 -5.38
N THR A 80 -1.19 -13.02 -6.29
CA THR A 80 0.23 -13.05 -6.66
C THR A 80 0.61 -11.78 -7.42
N LEU A 81 1.84 -11.64 -7.88
CA LEU A 81 2.23 -10.61 -8.86
C LEU A 81 1.79 -11.02 -10.27
N THR A 82 0.50 -10.87 -10.58
CA THR A 82 -0.04 -11.23 -11.89
C THR A 82 0.49 -10.36 -13.02
N GLY A 83 0.82 -9.10 -12.73
CA GLY A 83 1.03 -8.07 -13.75
C GLY A 83 -0.27 -7.62 -14.41
N TRP A 84 -0.16 -6.62 -15.30
CA TRP A 84 -1.29 -6.10 -16.08
C TRP A 84 -1.55 -7.01 -17.29
N GLN A 85 -2.24 -8.10 -17.07
CA GLN A 85 -2.58 -9.08 -18.09
C GLN A 85 -3.81 -9.91 -17.68
N GLU A 86 -4.46 -10.54 -18.66
CA GLU A 86 -5.67 -11.33 -18.44
C GLU A 86 -5.37 -12.74 -17.89
N TRP A 87 -4.17 -13.25 -18.19
CA TRP A 87 -3.73 -14.59 -17.81
C TRP A 87 -2.35 -14.51 -17.17
N ALA A 88 -2.18 -15.19 -16.05
CA ALA A 88 -0.90 -15.22 -15.36
C ALA A 88 -0.57 -16.61 -14.81
N LEU A 89 0.72 -16.93 -14.75
CA LEU A 89 1.20 -18.11 -14.02
C LEU A 89 1.55 -17.72 -12.59
N CYS A 90 1.23 -18.60 -11.64
CA CYS A 90 1.75 -18.54 -10.27
C CYS A 90 2.36 -19.89 -9.89
N CYS A 91 3.19 -19.89 -8.84
CA CYS A 91 3.80 -21.10 -8.29
C CYS A 91 3.35 -21.34 -6.85
N SER A 92 3.43 -22.60 -6.42
CA SER A 92 3.10 -23.00 -5.05
C SER A 92 4.31 -23.03 -4.12
N ASP A 93 5.51 -22.90 -4.67
CA ASP A 93 6.78 -22.97 -3.96
C ASP A 93 7.59 -21.67 -4.08
N PHE A 94 8.71 -21.59 -3.39
CA PHE A 94 9.59 -20.42 -3.39
C PHE A 94 10.58 -20.39 -4.59
N SER A 95 10.35 -21.17 -5.64
CA SER A 95 11.19 -21.15 -6.84
C SER A 95 11.21 -19.79 -7.54
N ASP A 96 10.08 -19.07 -7.47
CA ASP A 96 9.96 -17.67 -7.92
C ASP A 96 9.07 -16.90 -6.93
N ILE A 97 9.68 -16.21 -5.98
CA ILE A 97 8.94 -15.44 -4.96
C ILE A 97 8.02 -14.37 -5.55
N ALA A 98 8.34 -13.87 -6.75
CA ALA A 98 7.49 -12.90 -7.44
C ALA A 98 6.21 -13.53 -7.99
N LYS A 99 6.18 -14.84 -8.15
CA LYS A 99 5.01 -15.61 -8.63
C LYS A 99 4.38 -16.49 -7.57
N LEU A 100 4.86 -16.40 -6.33
CA LEU A 100 4.29 -17.18 -5.23
C LEU A 100 2.80 -16.88 -5.07
N GLY A 101 1.97 -17.90 -5.27
CA GLY A 101 0.52 -17.81 -5.14
C GLY A 101 0.07 -18.04 -3.71
N THR A 102 -0.83 -17.20 -3.23
CA THR A 102 -1.47 -17.38 -1.92
C THR A 102 -2.98 -17.52 -2.12
N VAL A 103 -3.53 -18.63 -1.67
CA VAL A 103 -4.98 -18.88 -1.74
C VAL A 103 -5.69 -17.93 -0.78
N ILE A 104 -6.73 -17.26 -1.27
CA ILE A 104 -7.58 -16.37 -0.50
C ILE A 104 -8.72 -17.19 0.13
N PRO A 105 -9.04 -16.97 1.41
CA PRO A 105 -10.16 -17.64 2.08
C PRO A 105 -11.49 -17.42 1.35
N GLU A 106 -12.39 -18.40 1.45
CA GLU A 106 -13.73 -18.30 0.90
C GLU A 106 -14.51 -17.10 1.49
N GLY A 107 -15.35 -16.48 0.67
CA GLY A 107 -16.20 -15.36 1.06
C GLY A 107 -15.56 -13.98 0.90
N ILE A 108 -14.26 -13.91 0.57
CA ILE A 108 -13.57 -12.65 0.27
C ILE A 108 -13.66 -12.38 -1.22
N THR A 109 -14.13 -11.18 -1.61
CA THR A 109 -14.20 -10.78 -3.02
C THR A 109 -12.81 -10.42 -3.57
N PRO A 110 -12.58 -10.47 -4.91
CA PRO A 110 -11.31 -10.05 -5.50
C PRO A 110 -10.90 -8.63 -5.13
N VAL A 111 -11.84 -7.69 -5.15
CA VAL A 111 -11.59 -6.29 -4.77
C VAL A 111 -11.20 -6.16 -3.30
N GLU A 112 -11.92 -6.85 -2.41
CA GLU A 112 -11.60 -6.87 -0.98
C GLU A 112 -10.19 -7.46 -0.74
N ALA A 113 -9.87 -8.58 -1.40
CA ALA A 113 -8.56 -9.23 -1.28
C ALA A 113 -7.41 -8.28 -1.61
N LEU A 114 -7.54 -7.49 -2.69
CA LEU A 114 -6.52 -6.52 -3.10
C LEU A 114 -6.52 -5.22 -2.27
N THR A 115 -7.62 -4.91 -1.59
CA THR A 115 -7.79 -3.64 -0.85
C THR A 115 -7.30 -3.73 0.58
N VAL A 116 -7.61 -4.82 1.29
CA VAL A 116 -7.39 -4.91 2.73
C VAL A 116 -6.68 -6.18 3.18
N HIS A 117 -6.56 -7.17 2.32
CA HIS A 117 -5.84 -8.41 2.63
C HIS A 117 -4.44 -8.42 2.00
N GLY A 118 -3.79 -9.54 2.05
CA GLY A 118 -2.51 -9.76 1.40
C GLY A 118 -1.44 -8.78 1.84
N GLN A 119 -0.78 -8.18 0.87
CA GLN A 119 0.32 -7.26 1.13
C GLN A 119 -0.11 -5.99 1.88
N ILE A 120 -1.33 -5.49 1.65
CA ILE A 120 -1.83 -4.29 2.35
C ILE A 120 -2.03 -4.58 3.84
N ALA A 121 -2.69 -5.72 4.17
CA ALA A 121 -2.82 -6.17 5.56
C ALA A 121 -1.46 -6.32 6.23
N THR A 122 -0.54 -7.07 5.60
CA THR A 122 0.79 -7.35 6.16
C THR A 122 1.59 -6.07 6.36
N THR A 123 1.63 -5.17 5.38
CA THR A 123 2.33 -3.88 5.49
C THR A 123 1.78 -3.05 6.65
N SER A 124 0.46 -2.95 6.75
CA SER A 124 -0.18 -2.16 7.80
C SER A 124 0.03 -2.80 9.18
N TYR A 125 -0.14 -4.12 9.28
CA TYR A 125 0.02 -4.87 10.51
C TYR A 125 1.47 -4.83 11.02
N VAL A 126 2.44 -5.15 10.18
CA VAL A 126 3.86 -5.07 10.52
C VAL A 126 4.25 -3.64 10.88
N GLY A 127 3.80 -2.68 10.10
CA GLY A 127 4.06 -1.26 10.36
C GLY A 127 3.59 -0.81 11.74
N VAL A 128 2.42 -1.28 12.18
CA VAL A 128 1.86 -0.90 13.50
C VAL A 128 2.35 -1.82 14.61
N GLU A 129 2.20 -3.15 14.47
CA GLU A 129 2.40 -4.10 15.57
C GLU A 129 3.87 -4.44 15.83
N VAL A 130 4.71 -4.38 14.79
CA VAL A 130 6.13 -4.77 14.89
C VAL A 130 7.05 -3.56 14.94
N VAL A 131 6.81 -2.53 14.11
CA VAL A 131 7.74 -1.42 13.93
C VAL A 131 7.34 -0.20 14.76
N ALA A 132 6.15 0.35 14.57
CA ALA A 132 5.70 1.56 15.25
C ALA A 132 5.36 1.33 16.72
N LYS A 133 4.66 0.25 17.04
CA LYS A 133 4.22 -0.15 18.39
C LYS A 133 3.61 1.02 19.19
N PRO A 134 2.51 1.61 18.68
CA PRO A 134 1.90 2.74 19.35
C PRO A 134 1.37 2.36 20.74
N GLU A 135 1.54 3.27 21.68
CA GLU A 135 1.01 3.15 23.05
C GLU A 135 -0.17 4.10 23.25
N ALA A 136 -1.00 3.79 24.23
CA ALA A 136 -2.17 4.62 24.53
C ALA A 136 -1.76 6.05 24.92
N GLY A 137 -2.39 7.03 24.27
CA GLY A 137 -2.13 8.45 24.50
C GLY A 137 -1.00 9.04 23.67
N GLU A 138 -0.23 8.23 22.92
CA GLU A 138 0.74 8.76 21.94
C GLU A 138 0.02 9.43 20.77
N THR A 139 0.60 10.50 20.24
CA THR A 139 0.12 11.16 19.02
C THR A 139 0.81 10.58 17.81
N MET A 140 0.03 9.95 16.93
CA MET A 140 0.51 9.38 15.67
C MET A 140 0.00 10.18 14.47
N VAL A 141 0.93 10.70 13.67
CA VAL A 141 0.63 11.37 12.39
C VAL A 141 0.83 10.39 11.25
N ILE A 142 -0.04 10.41 10.26
CA ILE A 142 0.01 9.50 9.11
C ILE A 142 -0.10 10.30 7.82
N SER A 143 0.91 10.24 6.95
CA SER A 143 0.83 10.80 5.60
C SER A 143 0.08 9.87 4.64
N ALA A 144 -0.58 10.43 3.63
CA ALA A 144 -1.51 9.71 2.75
C ALA A 144 -2.53 8.87 3.55
N ALA A 145 -3.12 9.46 4.59
CA ALA A 145 -4.00 8.79 5.56
C ALA A 145 -5.25 8.16 4.93
N ALA A 146 -5.68 8.62 3.77
CA ALA A 146 -6.81 8.08 3.00
C ALA A 146 -6.40 7.02 1.96
N SER A 147 -5.14 6.56 1.96
CA SER A 147 -4.69 5.45 1.12
C SER A 147 -5.06 4.10 1.74
N ALA A 148 -4.85 3.02 0.99
CA ALA A 148 -5.10 1.66 1.51
C ALA A 148 -4.31 1.38 2.80
N VAL A 149 -2.98 1.58 2.79
CA VAL A 149 -2.13 1.37 3.97
C VAL A 149 -2.42 2.42 5.05
N GLY A 150 -2.45 3.72 4.70
CA GLY A 150 -2.62 4.80 5.67
C GLY A 150 -3.93 4.70 6.47
N SER A 151 -5.03 4.30 5.81
CA SER A 151 -6.33 4.14 6.46
C SER A 151 -6.35 2.96 7.45
N LEU A 152 -5.72 1.83 7.09
CA LEU A 152 -5.63 0.68 7.98
C LEU A 152 -4.70 0.96 9.15
N VAL A 153 -3.51 1.52 8.90
CA VAL A 153 -2.54 1.89 9.94
C VAL A 153 -3.18 2.78 11.01
N GLY A 154 -3.93 3.79 10.59
CA GLY A 154 -4.57 4.71 11.54
C GLY A 154 -5.65 4.04 12.38
N GLN A 155 -6.48 3.19 11.78
CA GLN A 155 -7.50 2.45 12.52
C GLN A 155 -6.86 1.44 13.49
N MET A 156 -5.77 0.74 13.08
CA MET A 156 -5.01 -0.14 13.95
C MET A 156 -4.35 0.62 15.11
N ALA A 157 -3.75 1.79 14.86
CA ALA A 157 -3.15 2.63 15.89
C ALA A 157 -4.19 3.12 16.92
N ARG A 158 -5.39 3.53 16.45
CA ARG A 158 -6.50 3.89 17.34
C ARG A 158 -6.93 2.73 18.24
N ARG A 159 -6.97 1.51 17.73
CA ARG A 159 -7.24 0.30 18.53
C ARG A 159 -6.22 0.09 19.66
N ARG A 160 -4.99 0.58 19.46
CA ARG A 160 -3.93 0.61 20.48
C ARG A 160 -4.07 1.80 21.45
N GLY A 161 -5.04 2.70 21.22
CA GLY A 161 -5.30 3.89 22.04
C GLY A 161 -4.46 5.11 21.68
N ALA A 162 -3.82 5.11 20.51
CA ALA A 162 -3.12 6.30 20.00
C ALA A 162 -4.11 7.36 19.49
N LEU A 163 -3.73 8.64 19.62
CA LEU A 163 -4.40 9.78 19.01
C LEU A 163 -3.89 9.94 17.58
N VAL A 164 -4.75 9.73 16.59
CA VAL A 164 -4.33 9.66 15.18
C VAL A 164 -4.72 10.93 14.43
N ILE A 165 -3.72 11.55 13.78
CA ILE A 165 -3.89 12.72 12.91
C ILE A 165 -3.53 12.31 11.47
N GLY A 166 -4.47 12.47 10.53
CA GLY A 166 -4.24 12.21 9.13
C GLY A 166 -3.66 13.40 8.38
N ILE A 167 -2.88 13.16 7.32
CA ILE A 167 -2.53 14.17 6.30
C ILE A 167 -3.04 13.66 4.95
N VAL A 168 -3.89 14.45 4.30
CA VAL A 168 -4.55 14.14 3.02
C VAL A 168 -4.51 15.33 2.06
N GLY A 169 -4.98 15.15 0.81
CA GLY A 169 -4.92 16.21 -0.21
C GLY A 169 -6.27 16.74 -0.67
N THR A 170 -7.40 16.32 -0.10
CA THR A 170 -8.74 16.81 -0.46
C THR A 170 -9.69 16.81 0.74
N GLU A 171 -10.74 17.63 0.69
CA GLU A 171 -11.76 17.68 1.76
C GLU A 171 -12.56 16.37 1.84
N GLU A 172 -12.84 15.74 0.70
CA GLU A 172 -13.49 14.43 0.68
C GLU A 172 -12.70 13.38 1.47
N LYS A 173 -11.38 13.34 1.26
CA LYS A 173 -10.47 12.46 2.02
C LYS A 173 -10.42 12.83 3.49
N ARG A 174 -10.45 14.13 3.82
CA ARG A 174 -10.50 14.61 5.20
C ARG A 174 -11.75 14.08 5.90
N SER A 175 -12.94 14.33 5.32
CA SER A 175 -14.21 13.87 5.89
C SER A 175 -14.24 12.34 6.05
N TRP A 176 -13.79 11.59 5.05
CA TRP A 176 -13.74 10.14 5.19
C TRP A 176 -12.87 9.68 6.35
N VAL A 177 -11.69 10.27 6.50
CA VAL A 177 -10.71 9.91 7.54
C VAL A 177 -11.22 10.29 8.95
N THR A 178 -11.86 11.47 9.11
CA THR A 178 -12.40 11.90 10.42
C THR A 178 -13.74 11.26 10.74
N ASP A 179 -14.68 11.31 9.82
CA ASP A 179 -16.08 10.99 10.11
C ASP A 179 -16.37 9.49 10.07
N GLU A 180 -15.65 8.76 9.17
CA GLU A 180 -15.88 7.32 9.02
C GLU A 180 -14.81 6.45 9.67
N LEU A 181 -13.52 6.86 9.61
CA LEU A 181 -12.42 6.12 10.23
C LEU A 181 -12.15 6.57 11.67
N GLY A 182 -12.71 7.71 12.06
CA GLY A 182 -12.70 8.24 13.42
C GLY A 182 -11.32 8.73 13.87
N PHE A 183 -10.47 9.26 12.96
CA PHE A 183 -9.24 9.93 13.34
C PHE A 183 -9.59 11.23 14.10
N GLU A 184 -8.79 11.59 15.09
CA GLU A 184 -9.04 12.76 15.93
C GLU A 184 -9.00 14.07 15.14
N ALA A 185 -8.15 14.13 14.11
CA ALA A 185 -8.03 15.27 13.22
C ALA A 185 -7.43 14.85 11.87
N CYS A 186 -7.58 15.73 10.87
CA CYS A 186 -6.98 15.53 9.57
C CYS A 186 -6.58 16.88 8.95
N ILE A 187 -5.37 16.96 8.42
CA ILE A 187 -4.78 18.11 7.76
C ILE A 187 -4.88 17.93 6.25
N ASN A 188 -5.45 18.89 5.54
CA ASN A 188 -5.42 18.92 4.10
C ASN A 188 -4.20 19.75 3.63
N TYR A 189 -3.12 19.07 3.23
CA TYR A 189 -1.87 19.73 2.86
C TYR A 189 -1.96 20.71 1.69
N ARG A 190 -3.06 20.71 0.93
CA ARG A 190 -3.29 21.66 -0.18
C ARG A 190 -3.89 23.00 0.28
N THR A 191 -4.57 23.01 1.41
CA THR A 191 -5.27 24.19 1.94
C THR A 191 -4.73 24.64 3.28
N ASP A 192 -4.14 23.75 4.06
CA ASP A 192 -3.67 24.01 5.41
C ASP A 192 -2.14 24.06 5.46
N ASP A 193 -1.59 24.90 6.33
CA ASP A 193 -0.17 24.84 6.72
C ASP A 193 0.04 23.70 7.72
N ILE A 194 0.77 22.66 7.29
CA ILE A 194 1.02 21.45 8.09
C ILE A 194 1.72 21.82 9.40
N ALA A 195 2.72 22.71 9.37
CA ALA A 195 3.52 23.05 10.55
C ALA A 195 2.68 23.74 11.62
N SER A 196 1.85 24.71 11.23
CA SER A 196 0.94 25.43 12.12
C SER A 196 -0.17 24.53 12.65
N SER A 197 -0.73 23.65 11.79
CA SER A 197 -1.75 22.68 12.19
C SER A 197 -1.21 21.71 13.22
N LEU A 198 -0.02 21.15 13.01
CA LEU A 198 0.62 20.25 13.97
C LEU A 198 0.99 20.93 15.28
N LEU A 199 1.28 22.24 15.27
CA LEU A 199 1.52 23.00 16.52
C LEU A 199 0.27 23.01 17.42
N GLN A 200 -0.91 23.07 16.82
CA GLN A 200 -2.20 23.09 17.52
C GLN A 200 -2.67 21.68 17.90
N LEU A 201 -2.60 20.73 16.95
CA LEU A 201 -3.14 19.39 17.11
C LEU A 201 -2.23 18.46 17.92
N ALA A 202 -0.91 18.68 17.86
CA ALA A 202 0.11 17.94 18.60
C ALA A 202 1.00 18.88 19.42
N PRO A 203 0.48 19.58 20.45
CA PRO A 203 1.24 20.60 21.19
C PRO A 203 2.46 20.05 21.92
N LYS A 204 2.43 18.78 22.32
CA LYS A 204 3.57 18.07 22.94
C LYS A 204 4.57 17.53 21.91
N GLY A 205 4.25 17.57 20.62
CA GLY A 205 4.99 17.00 19.51
C GLY A 205 4.36 15.70 19.00
N VAL A 206 4.92 15.18 17.92
CA VAL A 206 4.49 13.93 17.24
C VAL A 206 5.32 12.79 17.79
N ASP A 207 4.69 11.84 18.46
CA ASP A 207 5.38 10.67 19.02
C ASP A 207 5.72 9.66 17.92
N ILE A 208 4.79 9.47 16.97
CA ILE A 208 4.97 8.56 15.84
C ILE A 208 4.59 9.28 14.55
N PHE A 209 5.48 9.23 13.55
CA PHE A 209 5.13 9.61 12.20
C PHE A 209 5.22 8.40 11.28
N PHE A 210 4.08 7.97 10.75
CA PHE A 210 4.02 6.91 9.74
C PHE A 210 3.98 7.55 8.36
N ASP A 211 5.10 7.43 7.65
CA ASP A 211 5.29 8.13 6.39
C ASP A 211 5.18 7.23 5.17
N ASN A 212 4.17 7.52 4.33
CA ASN A 212 3.94 6.90 3.03
C ASN A 212 4.42 7.79 1.86
N VAL A 213 4.82 9.04 2.13
CA VAL A 213 4.98 10.08 1.11
C VAL A 213 6.41 10.56 0.96
N GLY A 214 7.11 10.80 2.07
CA GLY A 214 8.44 11.41 2.02
C GLY A 214 8.41 12.91 1.67
N GLY A 215 9.53 13.41 1.16
CA GLY A 215 9.65 14.78 0.62
C GLY A 215 9.37 15.87 1.64
N GLU A 216 8.65 16.91 1.20
CA GLU A 216 8.34 18.10 2.01
C GLU A 216 7.46 17.79 3.23
N ILE A 217 6.53 16.85 3.11
CA ILE A 217 5.67 16.44 4.23
C ILE A 217 6.52 15.81 5.33
N LEU A 218 7.41 14.86 4.98
CA LEU A 218 8.35 14.29 5.94
C LEU A 218 9.16 15.38 6.62
N ASP A 219 9.80 16.24 5.85
CA ASP A 219 10.68 17.29 6.37
C ASP A 219 9.95 18.25 7.30
N THR A 220 8.69 18.59 6.99
CA THR A 220 7.85 19.45 7.83
C THR A 220 7.51 18.77 9.16
N VAL A 221 7.15 17.49 9.13
CA VAL A 221 6.83 16.73 10.35
C VAL A 221 8.06 16.55 11.25
N LEU A 222 9.27 16.35 10.67
CA LEU A 222 10.51 16.25 11.46
C LEU A 222 10.73 17.44 12.41
N ARG A 223 10.25 18.65 12.05
CA ARG A 223 10.31 19.83 12.92
C ARG A 223 9.49 19.68 14.19
N ARG A 224 8.46 18.82 14.17
CA ARG A 224 7.44 18.66 15.22
C ARG A 224 7.54 17.33 15.98
N MET A 225 8.55 16.50 15.68
CA MET A 225 8.75 15.24 16.40
C MET A 225 8.93 15.50 17.90
N ALA A 226 8.27 14.67 18.69
CA ALA A 226 8.46 14.62 20.14
C ALA A 226 9.86 14.09 20.49
N MET A 227 10.23 14.26 21.76
CA MET A 227 11.45 13.66 22.29
C MET A 227 11.31 12.13 22.26
N HIS A 228 12.33 11.45 21.71
CA HIS A 228 12.34 9.99 21.55
C HIS A 228 11.24 9.42 20.65
N GLY A 229 10.63 10.25 19.79
CA GLY A 229 9.62 9.82 18.82
C GLY A 229 10.18 8.80 17.81
N ARG A 230 9.31 8.30 16.94
CA ARG A 230 9.64 7.29 15.92
C ARG A 230 9.09 7.74 14.56
N VAL A 231 9.93 7.76 13.54
CA VAL A 231 9.52 7.94 12.14
C VAL A 231 9.58 6.59 11.45
N ILE A 232 8.46 6.14 10.92
CA ILE A 232 8.32 4.85 10.23
C ILE A 232 8.18 5.13 8.73
N LEU A 233 9.22 4.79 7.97
CA LEU A 233 9.26 5.00 6.54
C LEU A 233 8.67 3.79 5.82
N CYS A 234 7.45 3.95 5.32
CA CYS A 234 6.71 2.93 4.56
C CYS A 234 6.76 3.18 3.06
N GLY A 235 6.81 4.43 2.64
CA GLY A 235 6.81 4.79 1.23
C GLY A 235 7.47 6.13 0.93
N THR A 236 7.72 6.37 -0.37
CA THR A 236 8.39 7.58 -0.88
C THR A 236 7.63 8.18 -2.07
N LEU A 237 6.30 8.26 -1.96
CA LEU A 237 5.40 8.62 -3.07
C LEU A 237 5.78 9.96 -3.73
N ALA A 238 6.14 10.98 -2.95
CA ALA A 238 6.49 12.31 -3.45
C ALA A 238 7.79 12.31 -4.29
N THR A 239 8.72 11.40 -4.00
CA THR A 239 10.01 11.34 -4.68
C THR A 239 10.04 10.33 -5.82
N SER A 240 9.05 9.41 -5.89
CA SER A 240 9.01 8.35 -6.89
C SER A 240 8.90 8.87 -8.34
N ASN A 241 8.28 10.02 -8.53
CA ASN A 241 8.16 10.70 -9.84
C ASN A 241 9.06 11.93 -10.01
N SER A 242 9.93 12.22 -9.03
CA SER A 242 10.83 13.36 -9.10
C SER A 242 12.10 12.99 -9.88
N VAL A 243 12.58 13.92 -10.69
CA VAL A 243 13.88 13.81 -11.38
C VAL A 243 15.02 14.08 -10.39
N GLU A 244 14.81 14.99 -9.46
CA GLU A 244 15.79 15.32 -8.43
C GLU A 244 15.35 14.80 -7.06
N PRO A 245 16.26 14.19 -6.28
CA PRO A 245 15.95 13.75 -4.93
C PRO A 245 15.65 14.94 -4.02
N TYR A 246 14.62 14.83 -3.20
CA TYR A 246 14.34 15.82 -2.15
C TYR A 246 15.44 15.78 -1.09
N ARG A 247 15.96 16.94 -0.70
CA ARG A 247 16.99 17.08 0.33
C ARG A 247 16.32 17.50 1.64
N LEU A 248 16.29 16.60 2.62
CA LEU A 248 15.78 16.91 3.97
C LEU A 248 16.58 18.06 4.58
N GLN A 249 15.90 19.10 5.02
CA GLN A 249 16.48 20.30 5.62
C GLN A 249 16.52 20.24 7.15
N HIS A 250 15.68 19.37 7.75
CA HIS A 250 15.51 19.28 9.21
C HIS A 250 15.97 17.94 9.80
N TRP A 251 16.81 17.21 9.05
CA TRP A 251 17.32 15.90 9.49
C TRP A 251 18.12 15.97 10.81
N GLU A 252 18.80 17.10 11.09
CA GLU A 252 19.54 17.30 12.35
C GLU A 252 18.64 17.30 13.60
N ARG A 253 17.32 17.40 13.43
CA ARG A 253 16.37 17.22 14.51
C ARG A 253 16.45 15.84 15.15
N ILE A 254 16.92 14.83 14.42
CA ILE A 254 17.21 13.51 14.98
C ILE A 254 18.12 13.62 16.20
N LEU A 255 19.19 14.41 16.11
CA LEU A 255 20.10 14.62 17.24
C LEU A 255 19.44 15.36 18.40
N SER A 256 18.78 16.49 18.11
CA SER A 256 18.23 17.37 19.17
C SER A 256 17.00 16.76 19.85
N ARG A 257 16.19 15.99 19.15
CA ARG A 257 14.99 15.31 19.66
C ARG A 257 15.20 13.82 19.96
N ARG A 258 16.33 13.24 19.54
CA ARG A 258 16.70 11.83 19.77
C ARG A 258 15.62 10.84 19.29
N PHE A 259 14.85 11.20 18.26
CA PHE A 259 13.90 10.29 17.63
C PHE A 259 14.64 9.32 16.69
N SER A 260 14.03 8.17 16.40
CA SER A 260 14.52 7.21 15.41
C SER A 260 13.82 7.38 14.05
N MET A 261 14.50 7.00 12.97
CA MET A 261 13.89 6.81 11.65
C MET A 261 14.15 5.37 11.21
N THR A 262 13.11 4.63 10.92
CA THR A 262 13.18 3.20 10.60
C THR A 262 12.38 2.92 9.32
N GLY A 263 13.04 2.36 8.31
CA GLY A 263 12.38 1.77 7.15
C GLY A 263 12.06 0.30 7.40
N PHE A 264 11.04 -0.22 6.74
CA PHE A 264 10.72 -1.64 6.76
C PHE A 264 10.15 -2.07 5.39
N ASN A 265 10.27 -3.37 5.12
CA ASN A 265 9.64 -4.00 3.97
C ASN A 265 8.77 -5.16 4.48
N SER A 266 7.51 -5.19 4.10
CA SER A 266 6.59 -6.27 4.49
C SER A 266 7.04 -7.66 4.01
N MET A 267 7.84 -7.74 2.94
CA MET A 267 8.40 -9.00 2.45
C MET A 267 9.39 -9.65 3.43
N ASP A 268 10.06 -8.85 4.28
CA ASP A 268 10.95 -9.38 5.33
C ASP A 268 10.18 -10.04 6.49
N HIS A 269 8.85 -9.89 6.50
CA HIS A 269 7.94 -10.37 7.54
C HIS A 269 6.86 -11.31 6.96
N TRP A 270 7.26 -12.15 5.98
CA TRP A 270 6.33 -13.07 5.32
C TRP A 270 5.68 -14.06 6.30
N ASP A 271 6.37 -14.42 7.36
CA ASP A 271 5.87 -15.23 8.46
C ASP A 271 4.66 -14.62 9.18
N ARG A 272 4.47 -13.29 9.09
CA ARG A 272 3.34 -12.54 9.68
C ARG A 272 2.11 -12.45 8.78
N PHE A 273 2.21 -12.92 7.55
CA PHE A 273 1.10 -12.83 6.59
C PHE A 273 -0.18 -13.53 7.09
N PRO A 274 -0.15 -14.78 7.62
CA PRO A 274 -1.35 -15.43 8.13
C PRO A 274 -1.96 -14.68 9.34
N GLU A 275 -1.13 -14.19 10.25
CA GLU A 275 -1.56 -13.44 11.44
C GLU A 275 -2.22 -12.11 11.04
N ALA A 276 -1.59 -11.36 10.14
CA ALA A 276 -2.11 -10.10 9.63
C ALA A 276 -3.46 -10.29 8.92
N THR A 277 -3.58 -11.32 8.08
CA THR A 277 -4.82 -11.66 7.37
C THR A 277 -5.92 -12.02 8.34
N ALA A 278 -5.65 -12.88 9.33
CA ALA A 278 -6.64 -13.29 10.33
C ALA A 278 -7.14 -12.09 11.16
N ALA A 279 -6.22 -11.24 11.61
CA ALA A 279 -6.57 -10.04 12.38
C ALA A 279 -7.45 -9.08 11.58
N VAL A 280 -7.08 -8.77 10.34
CA VAL A 280 -7.84 -7.87 9.47
C VAL A 280 -9.21 -8.46 9.15
N THR A 281 -9.30 -9.75 8.82
CA THR A 281 -10.58 -10.43 8.58
C THR A 281 -11.52 -10.32 9.79
N GLN A 282 -11.00 -10.54 11.00
CA GLN A 282 -11.77 -10.39 12.22
C GLN A 282 -12.27 -8.97 12.42
N TRP A 283 -11.41 -7.96 12.21
CA TRP A 283 -11.74 -6.56 12.41
C TRP A 283 -12.71 -6.00 11.35
N LEU A 284 -12.70 -6.57 10.15
CA LEU A 284 -13.72 -6.28 9.13
C LEU A 284 -15.07 -6.87 9.54
N ALA A 285 -15.07 -8.12 10.00
CA ALA A 285 -16.29 -8.82 10.40
C ALA A 285 -16.99 -8.16 11.60
N ASP A 286 -16.23 -7.61 12.55
CA ASP A 286 -16.77 -6.89 13.72
C ASP A 286 -17.03 -5.39 13.45
N GLY A 287 -16.75 -4.91 12.25
CA GLY A 287 -16.97 -3.52 11.82
C GLY A 287 -15.97 -2.51 12.43
N SER A 288 -14.92 -2.97 13.10
CA SER A 288 -13.94 -2.10 13.73
C SER A 288 -12.90 -1.52 12.77
N ILE A 289 -12.80 -2.08 11.58
CA ILE A 289 -12.01 -1.54 10.46
C ILE A 289 -12.92 -1.38 9.23
N LYS A 290 -12.75 -0.27 8.54
CA LYS A 290 -13.40 0.05 7.26
C LYS A 290 -12.35 0.26 6.18
N TYR A 291 -12.74 -0.01 4.94
CA TYR A 291 -11.92 0.25 3.77
C TYR A 291 -12.72 0.88 2.63
N ARG A 292 -12.03 1.45 1.66
CA ARG A 292 -12.61 1.87 0.38
C ARG A 292 -11.72 1.43 -0.77
N ALA A 293 -12.35 1.04 -1.86
CA ALA A 293 -11.72 0.81 -3.15
C ALA A 293 -12.25 1.81 -4.17
N HIS A 294 -11.37 2.30 -5.03
CA HIS A 294 -11.71 3.05 -6.23
C HIS A 294 -11.48 2.10 -7.40
N VAL A 295 -12.56 1.55 -7.91
CA VAL A 295 -12.54 0.51 -8.94
C VAL A 295 -12.73 1.15 -10.32
N LEU A 296 -11.90 0.73 -11.28
CA LEU A 296 -12.03 1.06 -12.70
C LEU A 296 -12.15 -0.25 -13.47
N GLU A 297 -13.02 -0.29 -14.48
CA GLU A 297 -13.25 -1.45 -15.33
C GLU A 297 -12.36 -1.39 -16.57
N GLY A 298 -11.78 -2.53 -16.93
CA GLY A 298 -10.96 -2.73 -18.11
C GLY A 298 -9.46 -2.50 -17.89
N LEU A 299 -8.67 -3.47 -18.34
CA LEU A 299 -7.21 -3.46 -18.18
C LEU A 299 -6.53 -2.28 -18.90
N ASP A 300 -7.13 -1.78 -19.98
CA ASP A 300 -6.71 -0.59 -20.71
C ASP A 300 -6.69 0.68 -19.86
N ARG A 301 -7.44 0.71 -18.75
CA ARG A 301 -7.45 1.83 -17.80
C ARG A 301 -6.27 1.82 -16.81
N ALA A 302 -5.48 0.74 -16.75
CA ALA A 302 -4.40 0.63 -15.77
C ALA A 302 -3.32 1.72 -15.91
N PRO A 303 -2.88 2.16 -17.11
CA PRO A 303 -1.98 3.31 -17.26
C PRO A 303 -2.54 4.61 -16.71
N GLU A 304 -3.81 4.92 -17.00
CA GLU A 304 -4.50 6.10 -16.47
C GLU A 304 -4.59 6.05 -14.95
N ALA A 305 -4.95 4.89 -14.40
CA ALA A 305 -5.06 4.68 -12.96
C ALA A 305 -3.71 4.91 -12.24
N LEU A 306 -2.59 4.51 -12.85
CA LEU A 306 -1.27 4.78 -12.29
C LEU A 306 -0.94 6.28 -12.27
N VAL A 307 -1.32 7.02 -13.30
CA VAL A 307 -1.19 8.49 -13.32
C VAL A 307 -2.06 9.12 -12.22
N ARG A 308 -3.33 8.71 -12.09
CA ARG A 308 -4.25 9.17 -11.05
C ARG A 308 -3.73 8.90 -9.63
N LEU A 309 -3.07 7.76 -9.42
CA LEU A 309 -2.46 7.44 -8.13
C LEU A 309 -1.50 8.54 -7.68
N PHE A 310 -0.60 8.98 -8.57
CA PHE A 310 0.41 10.00 -8.27
C PHE A 310 -0.16 11.42 -8.18
N LEU A 311 -1.27 11.70 -8.84
CA LEU A 311 -2.02 12.95 -8.69
C LEU A 311 -2.83 13.00 -7.39
N GLY A 312 -3.00 11.84 -6.73
CA GLY A 312 -3.84 11.71 -5.54
C GLY A 312 -5.34 11.87 -5.86
N ASP A 313 -5.76 11.57 -7.09
CA ASP A 313 -7.15 11.64 -7.56
C ASP A 313 -7.84 10.26 -7.41
N HIS A 314 -7.87 9.77 -6.20
CA HIS A 314 -8.55 8.53 -5.81
C HIS A 314 -8.79 8.51 -4.30
N LEU A 315 -9.74 7.71 -3.84
CA LEU A 315 -10.02 7.47 -2.43
C LEU A 315 -9.90 5.97 -2.12
N GLY A 316 -9.10 5.61 -1.12
CA GLY A 316 -8.82 4.21 -0.79
C GLY A 316 -7.83 3.56 -1.76
N LYS A 317 -8.03 2.29 -2.05
CA LYS A 317 -7.20 1.48 -2.97
C LYS A 317 -7.68 1.62 -4.41
N LEU A 318 -6.76 1.88 -5.35
CA LEU A 318 -7.04 1.76 -6.78
C LEU A 318 -6.95 0.29 -7.22
N VAL A 319 -8.02 -0.19 -7.83
CA VAL A 319 -8.16 -1.55 -8.37
C VAL A 319 -8.70 -1.46 -9.79
N ILE A 320 -8.16 -2.27 -10.69
CA ILE A 320 -8.71 -2.49 -12.03
C ILE A 320 -9.40 -3.85 -12.04
N GLU A 321 -10.67 -3.88 -12.39
CA GLU A 321 -11.38 -5.10 -12.74
C GLU A 321 -11.05 -5.48 -14.16
N VAL A 322 -10.54 -6.71 -14.36
CA VAL A 322 -10.05 -7.21 -15.64
C VAL A 322 -11.08 -8.13 -16.28
N ALA A 323 -11.73 -8.95 -15.47
CA ALA A 323 -12.77 -9.88 -15.89
C ALA A 323 -13.76 -10.14 -14.75
N ASP A 324 -14.96 -10.58 -15.12
CA ASP A 324 -15.93 -11.08 -14.15
C ASP A 324 -15.44 -12.39 -13.51
N PRO A 325 -15.77 -12.62 -12.23
CA PRO A 325 -15.42 -13.84 -11.49
C PRO A 325 -15.92 -15.13 -12.10
#